data_8f4f798673e3b40ef81b2fba51790e75
#
_entry.id   8f4f798673e3b40ef81b2fba51790e75
#
_cell.length_a   1.000
_cell.length_b   1.000
_cell.length_c   1.000
_cell.angle_alpha   90.00
_cell.angle_beta   90.00
_cell.angle_gamma   90.00
#
_symmetry.space_group_name_H-M   'P 1'
#
loop_
_entity.id
_entity.type
_entity.pdbx_description
1 polymer ?
#
loop_
_entity_poly.entity_id
_entity_poly.type
_entity_poly.pdbx_seq_one_letter_code
_entity_poly.pdbx_strand_id
1 'polypeptide(L)'
;MILKRTSLALAVAALILGTAVALKYAEGLEIVTADSSRRTMQVMIGLILAAYANVMPKDIGQWRASTRGATTSQSVLRFGGWLMTLAGLAYAGLWAFAPIPVADVAATVVVATATLLMATYATWAAFSCRRTGRGAADSNY
;
A
#
# COMPACT_ATOMS: atom_id res chain seq x y z
N MET A 1 -4.06 -6.42 -21.85
CA MET A 1 -4.13 -5.87 -20.48
C MET A 1 -2.87 -6.15 -19.64
N ILE A 2 -2.26 -7.31 -19.73
CA ILE A 2 -1.04 -7.70 -19.00
C ILE A 2 0.15 -6.77 -19.32
N LEU A 3 0.39 -6.46 -20.59
CA LEU A 3 1.48 -5.58 -21.04
C LEU A 3 1.45 -4.17 -20.41
N LYS A 4 0.28 -3.58 -20.22
CA LYS A 4 0.17 -2.25 -19.57
C LYS A 4 0.52 -2.27 -18.09
N ARG A 5 0.23 -3.37 -17.39
CA ARG A 5 0.56 -3.53 -15.97
C ARG A 5 2.04 -3.80 -15.75
N THR A 6 2.64 -4.61 -16.60
CA THR A 6 4.09 -4.86 -16.54
C THR A 6 4.89 -3.61 -16.90
N SER A 7 4.45 -2.83 -17.89
CA SER A 7 5.13 -1.58 -18.24
C SER A 7 5.05 -0.53 -17.12
N LEU A 8 3.91 -0.44 -16.41
CA LEU A 8 3.78 0.45 -15.25
C LEU A 8 4.69 0.02 -14.10
N ALA A 9 4.73 -1.28 -13.79
CA ALA A 9 5.61 -1.80 -12.74
C ALA A 9 7.09 -1.56 -13.06
N LEU A 10 7.50 -1.77 -14.32
CA LEU A 10 8.85 -1.47 -14.77
C LEU A 10 9.17 0.02 -14.71
N ALA A 11 8.22 0.90 -15.07
CA ALA A 11 8.40 2.34 -14.98
C ALA A 11 8.58 2.79 -13.51
N VAL A 12 7.80 2.25 -12.58
CA VAL A 12 7.94 2.53 -11.15
C VAL A 12 9.28 2.00 -10.62
N ALA A 13 9.68 0.80 -11.00
CA ALA A 13 10.98 0.25 -10.63
C ALA A 13 12.14 1.10 -11.16
N ALA A 14 12.08 1.52 -12.43
CA ALA A 14 13.05 2.40 -13.06
C ALA A 14 13.13 3.77 -12.37
N LEU A 15 11.97 4.33 -11.97
CA LEU A 15 11.90 5.57 -11.21
C LEU A 15 12.61 5.44 -9.85
N ILE A 16 12.34 4.37 -9.11
CA ILE A 16 12.96 4.13 -7.80
C ILE A 16 14.47 3.97 -7.94
N LEU A 17 14.91 3.10 -8.85
CA LEU A 17 16.33 2.84 -9.08
C LEU A 17 17.06 4.09 -9.62
N GLY A 18 16.45 4.78 -10.59
CA GLY A 18 17.00 6.01 -11.13
C GLY A 18 17.18 7.10 -10.09
N THR A 19 16.16 7.29 -9.22
CA THR A 19 16.25 8.25 -8.12
C THR A 19 17.33 7.83 -7.11
N ALA A 20 17.43 6.55 -6.76
CA ALA A 20 18.46 6.05 -5.85
C ALA A 20 19.87 6.29 -6.39
N VAL A 21 20.11 6.01 -7.66
CA VAL A 21 21.41 6.26 -8.32
C VAL A 21 21.71 7.76 -8.38
N ALA A 22 20.74 8.59 -8.77
CA ALA A 22 20.91 10.03 -8.84
C ALA A 22 21.23 10.65 -7.47
N LEU A 23 20.54 10.20 -6.40
CA LEU A 23 20.82 10.67 -5.04
C LEU A 23 22.20 10.23 -4.56
N LYS A 24 22.61 9.00 -4.85
CA LYS A 24 23.96 8.53 -4.52
C LYS A 24 25.04 9.27 -5.28
N TYR A 25 24.82 9.60 -6.53
CA TYR A 25 25.73 10.41 -7.31
C TYR A 25 25.85 11.84 -6.76
N ALA A 26 24.72 12.46 -6.42
CA ALA A 26 24.66 13.80 -5.82
C ALA A 26 25.32 13.85 -4.43
N GLU A 27 25.20 12.78 -3.63
CA GLU A 27 25.88 12.61 -2.35
C GLU A 27 27.40 12.51 -2.55
N GLY A 28 27.85 11.76 -3.55
CA GLY A 28 29.28 11.68 -3.90
C GLY A 28 29.89 12.99 -4.41
N LEU A 29 29.09 13.90 -4.92
CA LEU A 29 29.49 15.27 -5.31
C LEU A 29 29.32 16.29 -4.18
N GLU A 30 28.95 15.86 -2.96
CA GLU A 30 28.66 16.72 -1.80
C GLU A 30 27.55 17.78 -2.02
N ILE A 31 26.72 17.60 -3.07
CA ILE A 31 25.57 18.47 -3.37
C ILE A 31 24.42 18.21 -2.39
N VAL A 32 24.27 16.97 -1.94
CA VAL A 32 23.19 16.51 -1.05
C VAL A 32 23.80 15.76 0.12
N THR A 33 23.33 16.02 1.34
CA THR A 33 23.77 15.26 2.52
C THR A 33 23.16 13.86 2.53
N ALA A 34 23.83 12.92 3.16
CA ALA A 34 23.32 11.54 3.33
C ALA A 34 21.93 11.51 3.99
N ASP A 35 21.68 12.40 4.95
CA ASP A 35 20.39 12.53 5.63
C ASP A 35 19.28 13.02 4.69
N SER A 36 19.57 14.00 3.84
CA SER A 36 18.62 14.50 2.85
C SER A 36 18.33 13.46 1.77
N SER A 37 19.34 12.73 1.34
CA SER A 37 19.22 11.62 0.39
C SER A 37 18.30 10.55 0.96
N ARG A 38 18.52 10.10 2.21
CA ARG A 38 17.69 9.13 2.91
C ARG A 38 16.26 9.61 3.04
N ARG A 39 16.01 10.85 3.49
CA ARG A 39 14.67 11.44 3.62
C ARG A 39 13.92 11.46 2.29
N THR A 40 14.56 11.96 1.24
CA THR A 40 13.95 12.03 -0.10
C THR A 40 13.52 10.65 -0.60
N MET A 41 14.37 9.64 -0.42
CA MET A 41 14.07 8.28 -0.82
C MET A 41 12.88 7.70 -0.05
N GLN A 42 12.83 7.91 1.26
CA GLN A 42 11.74 7.41 2.10
C GLN A 42 10.41 8.13 1.81
N VAL A 43 10.43 9.43 1.60
CA VAL A 43 9.24 10.20 1.18
C VAL A 43 8.71 9.66 -0.16
N MET A 44 9.58 9.42 -1.12
CA MET A 44 9.20 8.86 -2.42
C MET A 44 8.56 7.47 -2.27
N ILE A 45 9.12 6.60 -1.45
CA ILE A 45 8.56 5.27 -1.16
C ILE A 45 7.15 5.40 -0.56
N GLY A 46 6.96 6.27 0.42
CA GLY A 46 5.65 6.52 1.04
C GLY A 46 4.61 7.03 0.04
N LEU A 47 4.99 7.94 -0.85
CA LEU A 47 4.11 8.47 -1.90
C LEU A 47 3.75 7.39 -2.95
N ILE A 48 4.71 6.56 -3.35
CA ILE A 48 4.46 5.43 -4.26
C ILE A 48 3.51 4.43 -3.62
N LEU A 49 3.71 4.10 -2.33
CA LEU A 49 2.81 3.23 -1.58
C LEU A 49 1.39 3.79 -1.54
N ALA A 50 1.23 5.09 -1.23
CA ALA A 50 -0.06 5.75 -1.21
C ALA A 50 -0.75 5.76 -2.59
N ALA A 51 -0.01 6.08 -3.65
CA ALA A 51 -0.51 6.08 -5.01
C ALA A 51 -0.96 4.68 -5.45
N TYR A 52 -0.14 3.67 -5.21
CA TYR A 52 -0.45 2.28 -5.55
C TYR A 52 -1.69 1.76 -4.80
N ALA A 53 -1.77 2.02 -3.50
CA ALA A 53 -2.91 1.63 -2.67
C ALA A 53 -4.23 2.31 -3.10
N ASN A 54 -4.17 3.53 -3.63
CA ASN A 54 -5.34 4.25 -4.14
C ASN A 54 -5.85 3.70 -5.48
N VAL A 55 -4.97 3.16 -6.32
CA VAL A 55 -5.32 2.64 -7.66
C VAL A 55 -5.81 1.19 -7.58
N MET A 56 -5.23 0.37 -6.71
CA MET A 56 -5.47 -1.08 -6.61
C MET A 56 -6.95 -1.47 -6.43
N PRO A 57 -7.77 -0.82 -5.57
CA PRO A 57 -9.18 -1.18 -5.40
C PRO A 57 -10.03 -0.98 -6.65
N LYS A 58 -9.67 -0.03 -7.50
CA LYS A 58 -10.41 0.30 -8.72
C LYS A 58 -10.24 -0.77 -9.79
N ASP A 59 -9.04 -1.30 -9.91
CA ASP A 59 -8.69 -2.31 -10.91
C ASP A 59 -9.26 -3.70 -10.60
N ILE A 60 -9.27 -4.08 -9.31
CA ILE A 60 -9.75 -5.40 -8.87
C ILE A 60 -11.27 -5.44 -8.83
N GLY A 61 -11.94 -4.32 -8.50
CA GLY A 61 -13.39 -4.21 -8.46
C GLY A 61 -14.06 -4.51 -9.80
N GLN A 62 -13.45 -4.14 -10.92
CA GLN A 62 -13.95 -4.43 -12.27
C GLN A 62 -13.86 -5.91 -12.64
N TRP A 63 -12.90 -6.65 -12.10
CA TRP A 63 -12.67 -8.06 -12.46
C TRP A 63 -13.56 -9.05 -11.71
N ARG A 64 -14.05 -8.68 -10.50
CA ARG A 64 -14.87 -9.54 -9.63
C ARG A 64 -16.36 -9.26 -9.67
N ALA A 65 -16.83 -8.33 -10.48
CA ALA A 65 -18.25 -7.99 -10.58
C ALA A 65 -19.16 -9.15 -11.04
N SER A 66 -18.60 -10.28 -11.46
CA SER A 66 -19.36 -11.42 -12.00
C SER A 66 -19.68 -12.54 -11.00
N THR A 67 -19.33 -12.44 -9.72
CA THR A 67 -19.59 -13.53 -8.77
C THR A 67 -20.26 -13.05 -7.47
N ARG A 68 -21.20 -13.85 -6.95
CA ARG A 68 -22.04 -13.59 -5.74
C ARG A 68 -21.31 -13.25 -4.43
N GLY A 69 -19.98 -13.31 -4.39
CA GLY A 69 -19.14 -12.84 -3.26
C GLY A 69 -18.60 -11.40 -3.40
N ALA A 70 -19.06 -10.65 -4.40
CA ALA A 70 -18.47 -9.39 -4.82
C ALA A 70 -18.59 -8.27 -3.78
N THR A 71 -19.68 -8.17 -3.03
CA THR A 71 -19.97 -7.05 -2.13
C THR A 71 -19.02 -6.99 -0.92
N THR A 72 -18.82 -8.11 -0.23
CA THR A 72 -17.93 -8.20 0.94
C THR A 72 -16.45 -8.03 0.53
N SER A 73 -16.06 -8.65 -0.58
CA SER A 73 -14.70 -8.51 -1.13
C SER A 73 -14.40 -7.06 -1.54
N GLN A 74 -15.38 -6.34 -2.09
CA GLN A 74 -15.21 -4.95 -2.52
C GLN A 74 -15.08 -4.01 -1.32
N SER A 75 -15.82 -4.22 -0.23
CA SER A 75 -15.69 -3.44 1.00
C SER A 75 -14.31 -3.60 1.64
N VAL A 76 -13.79 -4.83 1.70
CA VAL A 76 -12.44 -5.11 2.22
C VAL A 76 -11.37 -4.40 1.39
N LEU A 77 -11.47 -4.47 0.06
CA LEU A 77 -10.51 -3.82 -0.83
C LEU A 77 -10.56 -2.28 -0.74
N ARG A 78 -11.75 -1.71 -0.61
CA ARG A 78 -11.90 -0.25 -0.45
C ARG A 78 -11.34 0.22 0.89
N PHE A 79 -11.68 -0.47 1.98
CA PHE A 79 -11.16 -0.15 3.31
C PHE A 79 -9.64 -0.28 3.35
N GLY A 80 -9.09 -1.41 2.85
CA GLY A 80 -7.65 -1.64 2.79
C GLY A 80 -6.92 -0.61 1.93
N GLY A 81 -7.49 -0.23 0.77
CA GLY A 81 -6.94 0.80 -0.09
C GLY A 81 -6.85 2.17 0.61
N TRP A 82 -7.92 2.60 1.27
CA TRP A 82 -7.93 3.84 2.05
C TRP A 82 -6.93 3.81 3.20
N LEU A 83 -6.92 2.73 3.97
CA LEU A 83 -6.02 2.56 5.12
C LEU A 83 -4.55 2.62 4.69
N MET A 84 -4.18 1.91 3.61
CA MET A 84 -2.81 1.91 3.09
C MET A 84 -2.43 3.23 2.43
N THR A 85 -3.37 3.93 1.79
CA THR A 85 -3.14 5.28 1.25
C THR A 85 -2.80 6.25 2.39
N LEU A 86 -3.60 6.25 3.47
CA LEU A 86 -3.36 7.10 4.63
C LEU A 86 -2.04 6.73 5.33
N ALA A 87 -1.73 5.45 5.48
CA ALA A 87 -0.47 4.98 6.04
C ALA A 87 0.74 5.43 5.20
N GLY A 88 0.65 5.34 3.87
CA GLY A 88 1.69 5.81 2.96
C GLY A 88 1.91 7.33 3.03
N LEU A 89 0.84 8.11 3.13
CA LEU A 89 0.92 9.56 3.32
C LEU A 89 1.50 9.93 4.69
N ALA A 90 1.06 9.25 5.76
CA ALA A 90 1.61 9.45 7.10
C ALA A 90 3.10 9.09 7.15
N TYR A 91 3.49 7.97 6.52
CA TYR A 91 4.89 7.58 6.36
C TYR A 91 5.71 8.67 5.66
N ALA A 92 5.25 9.15 4.51
CA ALA A 92 5.93 10.21 3.76
C ALA A 92 6.03 11.50 4.59
N GLY A 93 4.97 11.89 5.29
CA GLY A 93 4.95 13.07 6.15
C GLY A 93 5.91 12.96 7.33
N LEU A 94 5.99 11.80 7.99
CA LEU A 94 6.95 11.57 9.07
C LEU A 94 8.39 11.75 8.58
N TRP A 95 8.74 11.18 7.43
CA TRP A 95 10.07 11.32 6.87
C TRP A 95 10.38 12.74 6.35
N ALA A 96 9.36 13.48 5.91
CA ALA A 96 9.53 14.86 5.48
C ALA A 96 9.78 15.83 6.65
N PHE A 97 9.08 15.66 7.78
CA PHE A 97 9.00 16.68 8.81
C PHE A 97 9.58 16.26 10.18
N ALA A 98 9.60 14.97 10.52
CA ALA A 98 10.07 14.51 11.81
C ALA A 98 11.61 14.37 11.87
N PRO A 99 12.22 14.43 13.08
CA PRO A 99 13.62 14.04 13.28
C PRO A 99 13.85 12.58 12.87
N ILE A 100 15.01 12.26 12.29
CA ILE A 100 15.30 10.92 11.75
C ILE A 100 15.03 9.78 12.73
N PRO A 101 15.48 9.85 14.02
CA PRO A 101 15.21 8.77 14.97
C PRO A 101 13.73 8.52 15.23
N VAL A 102 12.93 9.60 15.21
CA VAL A 102 11.47 9.51 15.39
C VAL A 102 10.80 8.98 14.12
N ALA A 103 11.22 9.48 12.95
CA ALA A 103 10.69 9.04 11.67
C ALA A 103 10.91 7.54 11.43
N ASP A 104 12.07 7.02 11.77
CA ASP A 104 12.46 5.62 11.59
C ASP A 104 11.51 4.66 12.35
N VAL A 105 11.27 4.95 13.62
CA VAL A 105 10.39 4.14 14.47
C VAL A 105 8.93 4.38 14.13
N ALA A 106 8.50 5.65 14.09
CA ALA A 106 7.09 5.99 13.91
C ALA A 106 6.56 5.57 12.53
N ALA A 107 7.34 5.74 11.47
CA ALA A 107 6.96 5.31 10.13
C ALA A 107 6.80 3.79 10.04
N THR A 108 7.70 3.03 10.67
CA THR A 108 7.59 1.57 10.75
C THR A 108 6.33 1.14 11.52
N VAL A 109 6.05 1.76 12.66
CA VAL A 109 4.85 1.48 13.47
C VAL A 109 3.57 1.79 12.68
N VAL A 110 3.51 2.90 11.95
CA VAL A 110 2.34 3.26 11.14
C VAL A 110 2.03 2.20 10.09
N VAL A 111 3.05 1.77 9.33
CA VAL A 111 2.86 0.76 8.28
C VAL A 111 2.53 -0.60 8.87
N ALA A 112 3.20 -1.01 9.94
CA ALA A 112 2.92 -2.27 10.63
C ALA A 112 1.48 -2.31 11.18
N THR A 113 1.04 -1.22 11.83
CA THR A 113 -0.33 -1.10 12.36
C THR A 113 -1.37 -1.16 11.25
N ALA A 114 -1.17 -0.44 10.15
CA ALA A 114 -2.07 -0.48 9.01
C ALA A 114 -2.17 -1.87 8.39
N THR A 115 -1.04 -2.56 8.27
CA THR A 115 -0.98 -3.94 7.75
C THR A 115 -1.71 -4.92 8.66
N LEU A 116 -1.52 -4.83 9.98
CA LEU A 116 -2.21 -5.67 10.96
C LEU A 116 -3.72 -5.42 10.95
N LEU A 117 -4.17 -4.17 10.91
CA LEU A 117 -5.59 -3.82 10.83
C LEU A 117 -6.22 -4.37 9.55
N MET A 118 -5.53 -4.25 8.42
CA MET A 118 -6.00 -4.81 7.15
C MET A 118 -6.10 -6.34 7.20
N ALA A 119 -5.09 -7.02 7.73
CA ALA A 119 -5.07 -8.47 7.87
C ALA A 119 -6.19 -8.96 8.79
N THR A 120 -6.39 -8.30 9.92
CA THR A 120 -7.47 -8.62 10.89
C THR A 120 -8.85 -8.45 10.24
N TYR A 121 -9.07 -7.34 9.53
CA TYR A 121 -10.33 -7.09 8.85
C TYR A 121 -10.59 -8.11 7.72
N ALA A 122 -9.57 -8.45 6.94
CA ALA A 122 -9.69 -9.43 5.87
C ALA A 122 -10.00 -10.84 6.39
N THR A 123 -9.35 -11.25 7.49
CA THR A 123 -9.62 -12.55 8.12
C THR A 123 -11.01 -12.60 8.72
N TRP A 124 -11.44 -11.56 9.42
CA TRP A 124 -12.80 -11.46 9.96
C TRP A 124 -13.87 -11.56 8.86
N ALA A 125 -13.70 -10.82 7.76
CA ALA A 125 -14.61 -10.86 6.62
C ALA A 125 -14.69 -12.26 5.98
N ALA A 126 -13.55 -12.95 5.85
CA ALA A 126 -13.50 -14.31 5.31
C ALA A 126 -14.24 -15.32 6.21
N PHE A 127 -14.09 -15.23 7.53
CA PHE A 127 -14.81 -16.08 8.49
C PHE A 127 -16.31 -15.80 8.50
N SER A 128 -16.73 -14.55 8.41
CA SER A 128 -18.14 -14.17 8.36
C SER A 128 -18.84 -14.73 7.12
N CYS A 129 -18.23 -14.68 5.96
CA CYS A 129 -18.75 -15.27 4.73
C CYS A 129 -18.94 -16.80 4.83
N ARG A 130 -18.02 -17.50 5.51
CA ARG A 130 -18.11 -18.96 5.69
C ARG A 130 -19.28 -19.37 6.58
N ARG A 131 -19.60 -18.58 7.62
CA ARG A 131 -20.73 -18.85 8.52
C ARG A 131 -22.07 -18.71 7.82
N THR A 132 -22.25 -17.67 7.01
CA THR A 132 -23.51 -17.41 6.28
C THR A 132 -23.78 -18.49 5.21
N GLY A 133 -22.74 -19.00 4.54
CA GLY A 133 -22.87 -20.08 3.55
C GLY A 133 -23.28 -21.42 4.16
N ARG A 134 -22.90 -21.72 5.40
CA ARG A 134 -23.32 -22.96 6.10
C ARG A 134 -24.79 -22.92 6.52
N GLY A 135 -25.26 -21.78 7.06
CA GLY A 135 -26.67 -21.68 7.48
C GLY A 135 -27.68 -21.79 6.33
N ALA A 136 -27.30 -21.40 5.11
CA ALA A 136 -28.16 -21.53 3.93
C ALA A 136 -28.23 -22.97 3.39
N ALA A 137 -27.23 -23.81 3.65
CA ALA A 137 -27.24 -25.22 3.26
C ALA A 137 -28.14 -26.08 4.19
N ASP A 138 -28.19 -25.76 5.50
CA ASP A 138 -28.97 -26.50 6.50
C ASP A 138 -30.47 -26.16 6.46
N SER A 139 -30.88 -25.08 5.83
CA SER A 139 -32.31 -24.71 5.75
C SER A 139 -33.08 -25.36 4.58
N ASN A 140 -32.40 -26.09 3.73
CA ASN A 140 -33.02 -26.81 2.58
C ASN A 140 -33.27 -28.30 2.83
N TYR A 141 -33.19 -28.78 4.06
CA TYR A 141 -33.62 -30.09 4.53
C TYR A 141 -34.79 -29.93 5.50
#